data_04b8264c3cb2e3b8f074bf80d2b71ffa
#
_entry.id   04b8264c3cb2e3b8f074bf80d2b71ffa
#
_cell.length_a   1.000
_cell.length_b   1.000
_cell.length_c   1.000
_cell.angle_alpha   90.00
_cell.angle_beta   90.00
_cell.angle_gamma   90.00
#
_symmetry.space_group_name_H-M   'P 1'
#
loop_
_entity.id
_entity.type
_entity.pdbx_description
1 polymer ?
#
loop_
_entity_poly.entity_id
_entity_poly.type
_entity_poly.pdbx_seq_one_letter_code
_entity_poly.pdbx_strand_id
1 'polypeptide(L)'
;MSNAIQQIADNMLYLWEEAISHPVKMVRIVINPGDESMLKAFYDYMLAIDSDEEDMVFVIALPFMSVVEYSDKVLRYIERQIEYWNDSDKPEDIIFERIDWTPDFTLGSKDNPAQLVVENFNRLAKVIVGGTDMKCSFVFDIEGTQEYEECRFWFEQALSLPFNAQMVWGISDIIGQEQFGDIMSKYPKETTSIYPPINMDEAVEKLAEQAANEDTGDPGANAFRIMLVKLMNSVKKGDAAQTEFYARKCLDMALVNVRKDLNWLSQFVTVYTILYTDRITRKDWDMALYFANKAVESAQMGEGRLEPSLSGRLLGKSLHIGASFRVAGSC
;
A
#
# COMPACT_ATOMS: atom_id res chain seq x y z
N MET A 1 -8.03 -21.14 5.24
CA MET A 1 -7.45 -20.92 3.89
C MET A 1 -7.00 -19.46 3.85
N SER A 2 -5.73 -19.20 3.49
CA SER A 2 -5.25 -17.82 3.37
C SER A 2 -5.99 -17.13 2.21
N ASN A 3 -6.35 -15.87 2.39
CA ASN A 3 -7.02 -15.11 1.33
C ASN A 3 -5.99 -14.66 0.27
N ALA A 4 -6.47 -14.16 -0.89
CA ALA A 4 -5.58 -13.80 -2.00
C ALA A 4 -4.60 -12.65 -1.67
N ILE A 5 -4.94 -11.74 -0.76
CA ILE A 5 -4.04 -10.67 -0.29
C ILE A 5 -2.98 -11.26 0.64
N GLN A 6 -3.38 -12.16 1.55
CA GLN A 6 -2.45 -12.87 2.43
C GLN A 6 -1.41 -13.64 1.61
N GLN A 7 -1.81 -14.32 0.53
CA GLN A 7 -0.89 -15.03 -0.36
C GLN A 7 0.15 -14.10 -1.02
N ILE A 8 -0.22 -12.85 -1.32
CA ILE A 8 0.74 -11.86 -1.82
C ILE A 8 1.72 -11.48 -0.71
N ALA A 9 1.24 -11.22 0.51
CA ALA A 9 2.09 -10.89 1.66
C ALA A 9 3.06 -12.05 1.99
N ASP A 10 2.57 -13.28 2.06
CA ASP A 10 3.37 -14.49 2.29
C ASP A 10 4.48 -14.65 1.22
N ASN A 11 4.15 -14.38 -0.05
CA ASN A 11 5.14 -14.45 -1.12
C ASN A 11 6.16 -13.29 -1.05
N MET A 12 5.74 -12.10 -0.64
CA MET A 12 6.66 -10.99 -0.40
C MET A 12 7.60 -11.31 0.76
N LEU A 13 7.09 -11.91 1.84
CA LEU A 13 7.89 -12.34 2.98
C LEU A 13 8.90 -13.40 2.54
N TYR A 14 8.48 -14.43 1.83
CA TYR A 14 9.39 -15.44 1.31
C TYR A 14 10.55 -14.85 0.47
N LEU A 15 10.25 -13.89 -0.42
CA LEU A 15 11.29 -13.22 -1.22
C LEU A 15 12.22 -12.36 -0.36
N TRP A 16 11.68 -11.73 0.68
CA TRP A 16 12.45 -10.97 1.65
C TRP A 16 13.42 -11.87 2.42
N GLU A 17 12.91 -12.94 3.02
CA GLU A 17 13.70 -13.94 3.77
C GLU A 17 14.78 -14.58 2.91
N GLU A 18 14.45 -14.96 1.66
CA GLU A 18 15.44 -15.45 0.71
C GLU A 18 16.56 -14.43 0.48
N ALA A 19 16.19 -13.17 0.27
CA ALA A 19 17.16 -12.10 0.03
C ALA A 19 18.10 -11.87 1.24
N ILE A 20 17.57 -11.84 2.46
CA ILE A 20 18.34 -11.59 3.68
C ILE A 20 19.09 -12.84 4.20
N SER A 21 18.78 -14.03 3.70
CA SER A 21 19.55 -15.25 3.99
C SER A 21 20.98 -15.18 3.47
N HIS A 22 21.21 -14.33 2.47
CA HIS A 22 22.54 -14.04 1.93
C HIS A 22 23.24 -12.91 2.70
N PRO A 23 24.57 -12.81 2.67
CA PRO A 23 25.32 -11.76 3.38
C PRO A 23 25.20 -10.40 2.68
N VAL A 24 24.00 -9.83 2.66
CA VAL A 24 23.72 -8.52 2.09
C VAL A 24 23.56 -7.46 3.16
N LYS A 25 23.91 -6.21 2.85
CA LYS A 25 23.69 -5.04 3.70
C LYS A 25 22.32 -4.39 3.41
N MET A 26 21.85 -4.47 2.17
CA MET A 26 20.62 -3.81 1.77
C MET A 26 19.83 -4.62 0.74
N VAL A 27 18.52 -4.69 0.94
CA VAL A 27 17.54 -5.25 0.02
C VAL A 27 16.70 -4.12 -0.56
N ARG A 28 16.56 -4.07 -1.88
CA ARG A 28 15.70 -3.15 -2.59
C ARG A 28 14.44 -3.89 -3.05
N ILE A 29 13.28 -3.46 -2.60
CA ILE A 29 11.97 -3.99 -3.01
C ILE A 29 11.46 -3.15 -4.17
N VAL A 30 11.29 -3.75 -5.34
CA VAL A 30 10.86 -3.05 -6.56
C VAL A 30 9.45 -3.47 -6.90
N ILE A 31 8.53 -2.50 -6.90
CA ILE A 31 7.10 -2.71 -7.13
C ILE A 31 6.63 -1.99 -8.40
N ASN A 32 5.46 -2.39 -8.94
CA ASN A 32 4.86 -1.63 -10.04
C ASN A 32 4.17 -0.35 -9.52
N PRO A 33 4.02 0.67 -10.37
CA PRO A 33 3.17 1.81 -10.04
C PRO A 33 1.75 1.36 -9.69
N GLY A 34 1.23 1.84 -8.57
CA GLY A 34 -0.10 1.48 -8.05
C GLY A 34 -0.12 0.34 -7.03
N ASP A 35 1.02 -0.31 -6.76
CA ASP A 35 1.14 -1.36 -5.74
C ASP A 35 1.62 -0.82 -4.37
N GLU A 36 1.77 0.51 -4.22
CA GLU A 36 2.31 1.14 -3.01
C GLU A 36 1.48 0.82 -1.75
N SER A 37 0.16 0.67 -1.90
CA SER A 37 -0.71 0.29 -0.79
C SER A 37 -0.46 -1.14 -0.31
N MET A 38 -0.11 -2.06 -1.23
CA MET A 38 0.25 -3.43 -0.85
C MET A 38 1.62 -3.48 -0.18
N LEU A 39 2.56 -2.66 -0.63
CA LEU A 39 3.86 -2.54 0.03
C LEU A 39 3.71 -2.05 1.49
N LYS A 40 2.87 -1.03 1.73
CA LYS A 40 2.58 -0.56 3.10
C LYS A 40 1.90 -1.64 3.94
N ALA A 41 0.92 -2.34 3.37
CA ALA A 41 0.28 -3.47 4.06
C ALA A 41 1.28 -4.61 4.36
N PHE A 42 2.27 -4.82 3.51
CA PHE A 42 3.36 -5.76 3.77
C PHE A 42 4.25 -5.30 4.93
N TYR A 43 4.58 -4.01 5.01
CA TYR A 43 5.32 -3.48 6.17
C TYR A 43 4.53 -3.62 7.47
N ASP A 44 3.22 -3.35 7.45
CA ASP A 44 2.34 -3.58 8.60
C ASP A 44 2.29 -5.06 8.98
N TYR A 45 2.29 -5.96 7.99
CA TYR A 45 2.35 -7.41 8.22
C TYR A 45 3.66 -7.84 8.88
N MET A 46 4.81 -7.34 8.42
CA MET A 46 6.11 -7.62 9.05
C MET A 46 6.22 -7.11 10.50
N LEU A 47 5.47 -6.05 10.84
CA LEU A 47 5.41 -5.49 12.20
C LEU A 47 4.38 -6.19 13.10
N ALA A 48 3.50 -7.01 12.55
CA ALA A 48 2.45 -7.67 13.32
C ALA A 48 3.05 -8.77 14.20
N ILE A 49 2.64 -8.81 15.45
CA ILE A 49 3.14 -9.78 16.46
C ILE A 49 2.81 -11.23 16.07
N ASP A 50 1.72 -11.42 15.31
CA ASP A 50 1.24 -12.70 14.82
C ASP A 50 1.67 -12.99 13.36
N SER A 51 2.65 -12.24 12.84
CA SER A 51 3.24 -12.52 11.53
C SER A 51 4.10 -13.77 11.57
N ASP A 52 4.32 -14.37 10.39
CA ASP A 52 5.28 -15.47 10.21
C ASP A 52 6.75 -14.96 10.15
N GLU A 53 6.98 -13.65 10.29
CA GLU A 53 8.33 -13.06 10.33
C GLU A 53 9.00 -13.37 11.67
N GLU A 54 10.11 -14.11 11.61
CA GLU A 54 10.87 -14.51 12.80
C GLU A 54 11.93 -13.46 13.20
N ASP A 55 12.28 -12.55 12.28
CA ASP A 55 13.33 -11.55 12.47
C ASP A 55 12.77 -10.27 13.10
N MET A 56 13.64 -9.48 13.71
CA MET A 56 13.25 -8.18 14.25
C MET A 56 13.22 -7.12 13.14
N VAL A 57 12.07 -6.51 12.92
CA VAL A 57 11.88 -5.50 11.88
C VAL A 57 11.53 -4.14 12.47
N PHE A 58 12.16 -3.09 11.95
CA PHE A 58 11.83 -1.68 12.20
C PHE A 58 11.47 -1.02 10.87
N VAL A 59 10.28 -0.46 10.75
CA VAL A 59 9.89 0.35 9.58
C VAL A 59 10.03 1.83 9.93
N ILE A 60 10.79 2.54 9.11
CA ILE A 60 11.17 3.94 9.32
C ILE A 60 10.44 4.77 8.25
N ALA A 61 9.23 5.21 8.56
CA ALA A 61 8.41 6.03 7.69
C ALA A 61 8.69 7.52 7.96
N LEU A 62 9.73 8.04 7.32
CA LEU A 62 10.16 9.43 7.48
C LEU A 62 10.53 10.08 6.14
N PRO A 63 10.11 11.33 5.89
CA PRO A 63 10.57 12.08 4.73
C PRO A 63 12.07 12.41 4.86
N PHE A 64 12.79 12.23 3.77
CA PHE A 64 14.18 12.70 3.70
C PHE A 64 14.20 14.22 3.41
N MET A 65 14.97 14.96 4.19
CA MET A 65 15.07 16.42 4.04
C MET A 65 16.52 16.89 3.79
N SER A 66 17.45 16.40 4.59
CA SER A 66 18.89 16.57 4.42
C SER A 66 19.64 15.47 5.13
N VAL A 67 20.88 15.20 4.73
CA VAL A 67 21.69 14.08 5.29
C VAL A 67 21.87 14.18 6.82
N VAL A 68 22.04 15.38 7.36
CA VAL A 68 22.24 15.58 8.80
C VAL A 68 20.94 15.44 9.58
N GLU A 69 19.90 16.14 9.12
CA GLU A 69 18.60 16.13 9.79
C GLU A 69 17.95 14.76 9.73
N TYR A 70 18.11 14.04 8.62
CA TYR A 70 17.57 12.69 8.46
C TYR A 70 18.22 11.72 9.44
N SER A 71 19.54 11.76 9.59
CA SER A 71 20.27 10.91 10.54
C SER A 71 19.79 11.10 11.98
N ASP A 72 19.59 12.35 12.43
CA ASP A 72 19.08 12.65 13.77
C ASP A 72 17.62 12.15 13.92
N LYS A 73 16.76 12.44 12.93
CA LYS A 73 15.35 12.02 12.96
C LYS A 73 15.17 10.51 12.97
N VAL A 74 15.95 9.77 12.18
CA VAL A 74 15.93 8.31 12.15
C VAL A 74 16.21 7.73 13.54
N LEU A 75 17.24 8.20 14.21
CA LEU A 75 17.57 7.72 15.55
C LEU A 75 16.51 8.04 16.58
N ARG A 76 15.96 9.26 16.57
CA ARG A 76 14.86 9.63 17.48
C ARG A 76 13.57 8.89 17.18
N TYR A 77 13.35 8.52 15.93
CA TYR A 77 12.20 7.72 15.53
C TYR A 77 12.30 6.30 16.11
N ILE A 78 13.45 5.64 15.97
CA ILE A 78 13.70 4.32 16.54
C ILE A 78 13.67 4.36 18.08
N GLU A 79 14.24 5.39 18.71
CA GLU A 79 14.19 5.58 20.15
C GLU A 79 12.74 5.56 20.66
N ARG A 80 11.84 6.32 20.02
CA ARG A 80 10.42 6.34 20.38
C ARG A 80 9.72 5.01 20.15
N GLN A 81 10.06 4.27 19.08
CA GLN A 81 9.50 2.93 18.86
C GLN A 81 9.92 1.97 19.97
N ILE A 82 11.17 2.03 20.41
CA ILE A 82 11.68 1.22 21.51
C ILE A 82 11.03 1.63 22.85
N GLU A 83 10.88 2.92 23.12
CA GLU A 83 10.16 3.41 24.29
C GLU A 83 8.72 2.89 24.30
N TYR A 84 8.01 3.03 23.17
CA TYR A 84 6.65 2.51 23.03
C TYR A 84 6.59 0.99 23.24
N TRP A 85 7.52 0.24 22.65
CA TRP A 85 7.65 -1.20 22.88
C TRP A 85 7.86 -1.50 24.37
N ASN A 86 8.78 -0.81 25.02
CA ASN A 86 9.12 -1.05 26.42
C ASN A 86 7.97 -0.74 27.38
N ASP A 87 7.09 0.19 27.01
CA ASP A 87 5.93 0.62 27.83
C ASP A 87 4.64 -0.16 27.51
N SER A 88 4.61 -0.93 26.40
CA SER A 88 3.43 -1.71 25.98
C SER A 88 3.32 -3.03 26.73
N ASP A 89 2.08 -3.51 26.95
CA ASP A 89 1.82 -4.89 27.35
C ASP A 89 2.22 -5.86 26.24
N LYS A 90 2.93 -6.93 26.58
CA LYS A 90 3.45 -7.90 25.63
C LYS A 90 2.74 -9.25 25.79
N PRO A 91 2.56 -9.99 24.66
CA PRO A 91 2.15 -11.39 24.73
C PRO A 91 3.11 -12.24 25.56
N GLU A 92 2.59 -13.29 26.24
CA GLU A 92 3.36 -14.13 27.17
C GLU A 92 4.52 -14.90 26.53
N ASP A 93 4.50 -15.08 25.21
CA ASP A 93 5.44 -15.87 24.40
C ASP A 93 6.54 -15.04 23.74
N ILE A 94 6.60 -13.72 23.98
CA ILE A 94 7.64 -12.86 23.41
C ILE A 94 8.95 -12.98 24.19
N ILE A 95 10.03 -13.24 23.42
CA ILE A 95 11.39 -13.48 23.94
C ILE A 95 12.01 -12.20 24.55
N PHE A 96 11.60 -11.01 24.09
CA PHE A 96 12.16 -9.73 24.52
C PHE A 96 11.20 -8.96 25.40
N GLU A 97 11.40 -9.00 26.71
CA GLU A 97 10.61 -8.18 27.65
C GLU A 97 10.93 -6.69 27.52
N ARG A 98 12.19 -6.36 27.39
CA ARG A 98 12.66 -4.96 27.32
C ARG A 98 13.91 -4.81 26.43
N ILE A 99 13.94 -3.78 25.62
CA ILE A 99 15.11 -3.40 24.81
C ILE A 99 15.85 -2.28 25.54
N ASP A 100 17.03 -2.58 26.09
CA ASP A 100 17.88 -1.61 26.79
C ASP A 100 18.86 -0.97 25.79
N TRP A 101 18.37 0.00 25.05
CA TRP A 101 19.14 0.78 24.09
C TRP A 101 18.67 2.23 24.03
N THR A 102 19.64 3.12 23.89
CA THR A 102 19.42 4.54 23.59
C THR A 102 20.42 5.01 22.55
N PRO A 103 20.04 5.95 21.66
CA PRO A 103 20.96 6.46 20.65
C PRO A 103 22.11 7.25 21.28
N ASP A 104 23.30 7.06 20.75
CA ASP A 104 24.47 7.82 21.09
C ASP A 104 24.78 8.82 19.98
N PHE A 105 24.41 10.07 20.17
CA PHE A 105 24.62 11.15 19.20
C PHE A 105 26.06 11.66 19.14
N THR A 106 26.97 11.09 19.93
CA THR A 106 28.42 11.40 19.87
C THR A 106 29.16 10.55 18.84
N LEU A 107 28.51 9.48 18.36
CA LEU A 107 29.04 8.62 17.30
C LEU A 107 28.95 9.30 15.94
N GLY A 108 29.76 8.84 15.01
CA GLY A 108 29.74 9.33 13.64
C GLY A 108 30.71 10.46 13.36
N SER A 109 30.68 10.95 12.14
CA SER A 109 31.53 11.99 11.62
C SER A 109 30.74 13.10 10.96
N LYS A 110 31.23 14.33 11.03
CA LYS A 110 30.64 15.46 10.28
C LYS A 110 30.71 15.27 8.76
N ASP A 111 31.73 14.52 8.31
CA ASP A 111 31.94 14.25 6.88
C ASP A 111 31.11 13.10 6.36
N ASN A 112 30.57 12.25 7.27
CA ASN A 112 29.67 11.16 6.94
C ASN A 112 28.52 11.09 7.95
N PRO A 113 27.43 11.84 7.76
CA PRO A 113 26.27 11.83 8.66
C PRO A 113 25.58 10.46 8.76
N ALA A 114 25.65 9.60 7.72
CA ALA A 114 25.09 8.25 7.76
C ALA A 114 25.84 7.34 8.77
N GLN A 115 27.10 7.63 9.08
CA GLN A 115 27.87 6.88 10.08
C GLN A 115 27.19 6.90 11.45
N LEU A 116 26.60 8.02 11.84
CA LEU A 116 25.85 8.14 13.09
C LEU A 116 24.74 7.07 13.19
N VAL A 117 23.99 6.85 12.10
CA VAL A 117 22.92 5.86 12.07
C VAL A 117 23.48 4.44 12.03
N VAL A 118 24.45 4.17 11.15
CA VAL A 118 25.04 2.82 11.00
C VAL A 118 25.66 2.33 12.33
N GLU A 119 26.40 3.18 13.03
CA GLU A 119 27.02 2.79 14.29
C GLU A 119 25.99 2.55 15.40
N ASN A 120 24.95 3.38 15.48
CA ASN A 120 23.87 3.18 16.44
C ASN A 120 23.05 1.93 16.12
N PHE A 121 22.75 1.66 14.86
CA PHE A 121 22.03 0.47 14.44
C PHE A 121 22.84 -0.82 14.62
N ASN A 122 24.16 -0.77 14.42
CA ASN A 122 25.06 -1.86 14.76
C ASN A 122 25.00 -2.20 16.27
N ARG A 123 24.91 -1.18 17.13
CA ARG A 123 24.75 -1.37 18.58
C ARG A 123 23.37 -1.94 18.91
N LEU A 124 22.32 -1.43 18.29
CA LEU A 124 20.96 -1.89 18.49
C LEU A 124 20.78 -3.35 18.06
N ALA A 125 21.22 -3.70 16.86
CA ALA A 125 21.20 -5.08 16.37
C ALA A 125 21.93 -6.05 17.32
N LYS A 126 23.10 -5.64 17.86
CA LYS A 126 23.80 -6.45 18.85
C LYS A 126 23.02 -6.63 20.15
N VAL A 127 22.25 -5.64 20.58
CA VAL A 127 21.42 -5.73 21.80
C VAL A 127 20.24 -6.68 21.56
N ILE A 128 19.58 -6.58 20.41
CA ILE A 128 18.35 -7.32 20.15
C ILE A 128 18.62 -8.77 19.71
N VAL A 129 19.48 -8.95 18.71
CA VAL A 129 19.66 -10.26 18.06
C VAL A 129 21.04 -10.88 18.33
N GLY A 130 21.89 -10.21 19.10
CA GLY A 130 23.24 -10.71 19.40
C GLY A 130 23.22 -12.06 20.10
N GLY A 131 23.85 -13.08 19.48
CA GLY A 131 23.89 -14.45 20.01
C GLY A 131 22.74 -15.35 19.55
N THR A 132 21.87 -14.87 18.68
CA THR A 132 20.82 -15.64 17.98
C THR A 132 21.15 -15.77 16.48
N ASP A 133 20.37 -16.54 15.74
CA ASP A 133 20.47 -16.61 14.27
C ASP A 133 19.55 -15.58 13.57
N MET A 134 18.79 -14.80 14.36
CA MET A 134 17.84 -13.78 13.86
C MET A 134 18.57 -12.61 13.20
N LYS A 135 17.88 -11.94 12.29
CA LYS A 135 18.29 -10.66 11.71
C LYS A 135 17.60 -9.49 12.40
N CYS A 136 18.20 -8.32 12.25
CA CYS A 136 17.62 -7.04 12.63
C CYS A 136 17.52 -6.17 11.38
N SER A 137 16.30 -5.99 10.91
CA SER A 137 15.98 -5.35 9.63
C SER A 137 15.48 -3.92 9.86
N PHE A 138 16.06 -2.96 9.15
CA PHE A 138 15.62 -1.56 9.16
C PHE A 138 15.11 -1.19 7.77
N VAL A 139 13.81 -1.11 7.61
CA VAL A 139 13.15 -0.80 6.34
C VAL A 139 12.85 0.70 6.27
N PHE A 140 13.42 1.38 5.29
CA PHE A 140 13.23 2.81 5.08
C PHE A 140 12.10 3.03 4.08
N ASP A 141 10.94 3.45 4.58
CA ASP A 141 9.81 3.95 3.78
C ASP A 141 9.94 5.46 3.63
N ILE A 142 10.59 5.89 2.54
CA ILE A 142 10.93 7.30 2.31
C ILE A 142 9.77 7.98 1.61
N GLU A 143 8.92 8.64 2.40
CA GLU A 143 7.77 9.37 1.89
C GLU A 143 8.13 10.81 1.48
N GLY A 144 7.62 11.25 0.31
CA GLY A 144 7.52 12.66 -0.06
C GLY A 144 8.84 13.42 -0.18
N THR A 145 9.98 12.74 -0.34
CA THR A 145 11.26 13.43 -0.56
C THR A 145 11.32 14.07 -1.95
N GLN A 146 11.96 15.22 -2.05
CA GLN A 146 12.32 15.87 -3.32
C GLN A 146 13.84 15.81 -3.55
N GLU A 147 14.62 15.50 -2.52
CA GLU A 147 16.08 15.50 -2.52
C GLU A 147 16.67 14.09 -2.70
N TYR A 148 16.24 13.40 -3.79
CA TYR A 148 16.67 12.02 -4.04
C TYR A 148 18.19 11.88 -4.23
N GLU A 149 18.88 12.86 -4.79
CA GLU A 149 20.34 12.85 -4.96
C GLU A 149 21.05 12.80 -3.61
N GLU A 150 20.66 13.66 -2.66
CA GLU A 150 21.23 13.65 -1.32
C GLU A 150 20.84 12.39 -0.56
N CYS A 151 19.61 11.90 -0.75
CA CYS A 151 19.13 10.66 -0.17
C CYS A 151 19.98 9.47 -0.64
N ARG A 152 20.20 9.33 -1.95
CA ARG A 152 21.08 8.30 -2.52
C ARG A 152 22.49 8.38 -1.95
N PHE A 153 23.04 9.59 -1.91
CA PHE A 153 24.38 9.81 -1.36
C PHE A 153 24.47 9.37 0.11
N TRP A 154 23.44 9.62 0.91
CA TRP A 154 23.38 9.16 2.30
C TRP A 154 23.41 7.63 2.40
N PHE A 155 22.65 6.91 1.57
CA PHE A 155 22.70 5.45 1.53
C PHE A 155 24.04 4.91 1.03
N GLU A 156 24.66 5.55 0.05
CA GLU A 156 26.00 5.19 -0.41
C GLU A 156 27.05 5.36 0.71
N GLN A 157 26.97 6.46 1.45
CA GLN A 157 27.83 6.65 2.62
C GLN A 157 27.63 5.55 3.66
N ALA A 158 26.38 5.17 3.94
CA ALA A 158 26.07 4.09 4.87
C ALA A 158 26.64 2.75 4.40
N LEU A 159 26.43 2.37 3.14
CA LEU A 159 26.89 1.09 2.59
C LEU A 159 28.42 0.96 2.55
N SER A 160 29.14 2.07 2.52
CA SER A 160 30.60 2.08 2.59
C SER A 160 31.15 1.68 3.99
N LEU A 161 30.27 1.67 5.00
CA LEU A 161 30.63 1.36 6.38
C LEU A 161 30.44 -0.13 6.72
N PRO A 162 31.08 -0.65 7.76
CA PRO A 162 30.83 -2.01 8.23
C PRO A 162 29.47 -2.13 8.90
N PHE A 163 28.63 -3.08 8.44
CA PHE A 163 27.39 -3.48 9.10
C PHE A 163 27.64 -4.67 10.02
N ASN A 164 26.90 -4.75 11.12
CA ASN A 164 26.74 -5.98 11.87
C ASN A 164 26.24 -7.07 10.92
N ALA A 165 26.76 -8.30 11.03
CA ALA A 165 26.39 -9.40 10.13
C ALA A 165 24.89 -9.80 10.20
N GLN A 166 24.24 -9.45 11.29
CA GLN A 166 22.81 -9.67 11.51
C GLN A 166 21.94 -8.45 11.15
N MET A 167 22.55 -7.35 10.70
CA MET A 167 21.82 -6.13 10.32
C MET A 167 21.60 -6.08 8.82
N VAL A 168 20.36 -5.79 8.41
CA VAL A 168 19.98 -5.58 7.01
C VAL A 168 19.13 -4.32 6.89
N TRP A 169 19.35 -3.55 5.84
CA TRP A 169 18.50 -2.42 5.49
C TRP A 169 17.58 -2.78 4.34
N GLY A 170 16.36 -2.26 4.38
CA GLY A 170 15.37 -2.36 3.30
C GLY A 170 15.07 -0.99 2.71
N ILE A 171 14.85 -0.93 1.41
CA ILE A 171 14.39 0.26 0.72
C ILE A 171 13.48 -0.13 -0.43
N SER A 172 12.56 0.74 -0.82
CA SER A 172 11.65 0.47 -1.92
C SER A 172 11.90 1.38 -3.12
N ASP A 173 11.52 0.87 -4.29
CA ASP A 173 11.55 1.60 -5.57
C ASP A 173 10.33 1.24 -6.41
N ILE A 174 9.97 2.13 -7.33
CA ILE A 174 8.84 1.93 -8.24
C ILE A 174 9.37 1.78 -9.66
N ILE A 175 8.95 0.75 -10.38
CA ILE A 175 9.34 0.51 -11.78
C ILE A 175 9.04 1.74 -12.64
N GLY A 176 10.03 2.19 -13.41
CA GLY A 176 9.95 3.38 -14.26
C GLY A 176 10.15 4.71 -13.53
N GLN A 177 10.33 4.68 -12.20
CA GLN A 177 10.63 5.84 -11.35
C GLN A 177 11.76 5.51 -10.36
N GLU A 178 12.62 4.55 -10.72
CA GLU A 178 13.65 4.03 -9.84
C GLU A 178 14.62 5.13 -9.41
N GLN A 179 14.83 5.20 -8.09
CA GLN A 179 15.74 6.17 -7.47
C GLN A 179 17.05 5.54 -6.98
N PHE A 180 17.02 4.23 -6.67
CA PHE A 180 18.12 3.55 -5.98
C PHE A 180 18.84 2.48 -6.82
N GLY A 181 18.48 2.33 -8.10
CA GLY A 181 19.09 1.34 -9.01
C GLY A 181 20.61 1.48 -9.17
N ASP A 182 21.13 2.71 -9.16
CA ASP A 182 22.55 3.00 -9.29
C ASP A 182 23.34 2.50 -8.06
N ILE A 183 22.76 2.58 -6.87
CA ILE A 183 23.36 2.05 -5.63
C ILE A 183 23.56 0.54 -5.75
N MET A 184 22.54 -0.19 -6.25
CA MET A 184 22.64 -1.64 -6.45
C MET A 184 23.77 -2.00 -7.41
N SER A 185 23.93 -1.23 -8.47
CA SER A 185 24.99 -1.41 -9.48
C SER A 185 26.38 -1.12 -8.91
N LYS A 186 26.49 -0.17 -7.99
CA LYS A 186 27.76 0.23 -7.35
C LYS A 186 28.22 -0.74 -6.25
N TYR A 187 27.27 -1.37 -5.55
CA TYR A 187 27.53 -2.28 -4.43
C TYR A 187 26.91 -3.69 -4.68
N PRO A 188 27.24 -4.36 -5.81
CA PRO A 188 26.54 -5.59 -6.23
C PRO A 188 26.79 -6.81 -5.31
N LYS A 189 27.76 -6.75 -4.41
CA LYS A 189 28.04 -7.81 -3.45
C LYS A 189 27.34 -7.60 -2.11
N GLU A 190 27.03 -6.37 -1.80
CA GLU A 190 26.42 -5.94 -0.54
C GLU A 190 24.92 -5.68 -0.65
N THR A 191 24.37 -5.71 -1.88
CA THR A 191 22.99 -5.35 -2.12
C THR A 191 22.30 -6.35 -3.04
N THR A 192 20.99 -6.49 -2.88
CA THR A 192 20.15 -7.29 -3.79
C THR A 192 18.83 -6.59 -4.06
N SER A 193 18.15 -6.94 -5.15
CA SER A 193 16.81 -6.44 -5.46
C SER A 193 15.83 -7.60 -5.58
N ILE A 194 14.64 -7.43 -4.99
CA ILE A 194 13.52 -8.35 -5.15
C ILE A 194 12.40 -7.67 -5.92
N TYR A 195 11.67 -8.46 -6.70
CA TYR A 195 10.58 -8.02 -7.58
C TYR A 195 9.32 -8.84 -7.26
N PRO A 196 8.60 -8.49 -6.20
CA PRO A 196 7.41 -9.26 -5.82
C PRO A 196 6.36 -9.24 -6.94
N PRO A 197 5.79 -10.37 -7.32
CA PRO A 197 4.72 -10.44 -8.32
C PRO A 197 3.39 -10.01 -7.70
N ILE A 198 3.23 -8.71 -7.46
CA ILE A 198 2.01 -8.12 -6.91
C ILE A 198 0.97 -8.00 -8.03
N ASN A 199 -0.20 -8.60 -7.85
CA ASN A 199 -1.34 -8.44 -8.73
C ASN A 199 -2.60 -8.16 -7.90
N MET A 200 -2.72 -6.93 -7.41
CA MET A 200 -3.84 -6.52 -6.57
C MET A 200 -5.19 -6.61 -7.28
N ASP A 201 -5.22 -6.36 -8.60
CA ASP A 201 -6.46 -6.46 -9.38
C ASP A 201 -7.02 -7.89 -9.36
N GLU A 202 -6.16 -8.88 -9.57
CA GLU A 202 -6.53 -10.30 -9.52
C GLU A 202 -6.88 -10.75 -8.08
N ALA A 203 -6.13 -10.27 -7.09
CA ALA A 203 -6.40 -10.58 -5.69
C ALA A 203 -7.77 -10.07 -5.24
N VAL A 204 -8.13 -8.84 -5.60
CA VAL A 204 -9.45 -8.26 -5.29
C VAL A 204 -10.57 -9.00 -6.03
N GLU A 205 -10.35 -9.43 -7.29
CA GLU A 205 -11.33 -10.27 -8.00
C GLU A 205 -11.53 -11.61 -7.30
N LYS A 206 -10.46 -12.30 -6.92
CA LYS A 206 -10.53 -13.56 -6.16
C LYS A 206 -11.23 -13.41 -4.82
N LEU A 207 -10.97 -12.31 -4.09
CA LEU A 207 -11.67 -12.02 -2.84
C LEU A 207 -13.16 -11.79 -3.05
N ALA A 208 -13.55 -11.07 -4.09
CA ALA A 208 -14.95 -10.86 -4.42
C ALA A 208 -15.64 -12.21 -4.78
N GLU A 209 -14.95 -13.10 -5.49
CA GLU A 209 -15.44 -14.44 -5.82
C GLU A 209 -15.55 -15.34 -4.57
N GLN A 210 -14.55 -15.32 -3.68
CA GLN A 210 -14.58 -16.04 -2.40
C GLN A 210 -15.73 -15.56 -1.51
N ALA A 211 -15.84 -14.24 -1.30
CA ALA A 211 -16.92 -13.66 -0.50
C ALA A 211 -18.31 -13.99 -1.07
N ALA A 212 -18.45 -14.04 -2.40
CA ALA A 212 -19.71 -14.42 -3.06
C ALA A 212 -20.06 -15.90 -2.87
N ASN A 213 -19.05 -16.78 -2.76
CA ASN A 213 -19.26 -18.20 -2.54
C ASN A 213 -19.58 -18.55 -1.06
N GLU A 214 -19.04 -17.76 -0.13
CA GLU A 214 -19.24 -17.94 1.33
C GLU A 214 -20.55 -17.29 1.80
N ASP A 215 -21.01 -16.23 1.12
CA ASP A 215 -22.25 -15.51 1.45
C ASP A 215 -23.47 -16.31 0.96
N THR A 216 -24.21 -16.86 1.91
CA THR A 216 -25.50 -17.54 1.68
C THR A 216 -26.67 -16.59 1.40
N GLY A 217 -26.40 -15.27 1.28
CA GLY A 217 -27.38 -14.23 1.02
C GLY A 217 -27.95 -14.25 -0.41
N ASP A 218 -28.26 -13.06 -0.95
CA ASP A 218 -28.83 -12.92 -2.29
C ASP A 218 -27.77 -13.23 -3.39
N PRO A 219 -27.93 -14.34 -4.16
CA PRO A 219 -27.02 -14.69 -5.24
C PRO A 219 -26.88 -13.58 -6.30
N GLY A 220 -27.93 -12.76 -6.48
CA GLY A 220 -27.91 -11.62 -7.40
C GLY A 220 -26.95 -10.51 -6.92
N ALA A 221 -26.93 -10.24 -5.62
CA ALA A 221 -26.05 -9.25 -5.03
C ALA A 221 -24.57 -9.72 -5.12
N ASN A 222 -24.31 -11.00 -4.89
CA ASN A 222 -22.96 -11.56 -4.96
C ASN A 222 -22.40 -11.53 -6.39
N ALA A 223 -23.21 -11.97 -7.36
CA ALA A 223 -22.82 -11.88 -8.76
C ALA A 223 -22.59 -10.44 -9.22
N PHE A 224 -23.41 -9.49 -8.74
CA PHE A 224 -23.22 -8.07 -9.04
C PHE A 224 -21.89 -7.52 -8.48
N ARG A 225 -21.52 -7.86 -7.24
CA ARG A 225 -20.23 -7.45 -6.62
C ARG A 225 -19.05 -7.89 -7.47
N ILE A 226 -19.03 -9.15 -7.94
CA ILE A 226 -17.98 -9.66 -8.84
C ILE A 226 -17.91 -8.84 -10.13
N MET A 227 -19.04 -8.61 -10.78
CA MET A 227 -19.07 -7.84 -12.02
C MET A 227 -18.67 -6.39 -11.82
N LEU A 228 -18.98 -5.79 -10.66
CA LEU A 228 -18.61 -4.42 -10.31
C LEU A 228 -17.09 -4.29 -10.14
N VAL A 229 -16.45 -5.26 -9.48
CA VAL A 229 -14.97 -5.30 -9.34
C VAL A 229 -14.31 -5.41 -10.71
N LYS A 230 -14.80 -6.30 -11.59
CA LYS A 230 -14.30 -6.43 -12.96
C LYS A 230 -14.48 -5.14 -13.78
N LEU A 231 -15.58 -4.43 -13.59
CA LEU A 231 -15.80 -3.11 -14.18
C LEU A 231 -14.75 -2.10 -13.69
N MET A 232 -14.52 -2.01 -12.39
CA MET A 232 -13.55 -1.07 -11.82
C MET A 232 -12.13 -1.36 -12.34
N ASN A 233 -11.75 -2.63 -12.40
CA ASN A 233 -10.44 -3.05 -12.92
C ASN A 233 -10.29 -2.73 -14.42
N SER A 234 -11.35 -2.91 -15.21
CA SER A 234 -11.32 -2.56 -16.66
C SER A 234 -11.15 -1.05 -16.89
N VAL A 235 -11.79 -0.22 -16.04
CA VAL A 235 -11.61 1.24 -16.08
C VAL A 235 -10.17 1.62 -15.69
N LYS A 236 -9.62 1.03 -14.64
CA LYS A 236 -8.22 1.25 -14.21
C LYS A 236 -7.22 0.91 -15.31
N LYS A 237 -7.44 -0.21 -16.02
CA LYS A 237 -6.62 -0.66 -17.16
C LYS A 237 -6.81 0.16 -18.44
N GLY A 238 -7.81 1.03 -18.47
CA GLY A 238 -8.16 1.81 -19.66
C GLY A 238 -8.77 0.97 -20.80
N ASP A 239 -9.24 -0.27 -20.52
CA ASP A 239 -9.84 -1.14 -21.52
C ASP A 239 -11.31 -0.75 -21.77
N ALA A 240 -11.53 0.01 -22.85
CA ALA A 240 -12.87 0.51 -23.20
C ALA A 240 -13.88 -0.60 -23.50
N ALA A 241 -13.43 -1.68 -24.16
CA ALA A 241 -14.33 -2.76 -24.56
C ALA A 241 -14.79 -3.58 -23.34
N GLN A 242 -13.86 -3.91 -22.44
CA GLN A 242 -14.18 -4.58 -21.18
C GLN A 242 -15.01 -3.70 -20.25
N THR A 243 -14.70 -2.41 -20.18
CA THR A 243 -15.47 -1.44 -19.39
C THR A 243 -16.93 -1.42 -19.82
N GLU A 244 -17.18 -1.32 -21.13
CA GLU A 244 -18.55 -1.33 -21.66
C GLU A 244 -19.25 -2.68 -21.42
N PHE A 245 -18.55 -3.78 -21.61
CA PHE A 245 -19.08 -5.12 -21.39
C PHE A 245 -19.52 -5.33 -19.93
N TYR A 246 -18.63 -5.04 -18.95
CA TYR A 246 -18.95 -5.23 -17.54
C TYR A 246 -19.96 -4.22 -17.03
N ALA A 247 -19.94 -2.97 -17.50
CA ALA A 247 -20.96 -1.99 -17.17
C ALA A 247 -22.35 -2.44 -17.60
N ARG A 248 -22.49 -2.97 -18.84
CA ARG A 248 -23.76 -3.52 -19.33
C ARG A 248 -24.22 -4.67 -18.45
N LYS A 249 -23.34 -5.61 -18.09
CA LYS A 249 -23.67 -6.72 -17.18
C LYS A 249 -24.17 -6.23 -15.82
N CYS A 250 -23.48 -5.26 -15.21
CA CYS A 250 -23.91 -4.67 -13.95
C CYS A 250 -25.30 -4.00 -14.06
N LEU A 251 -25.55 -3.22 -15.12
CA LEU A 251 -26.83 -2.55 -15.35
C LEU A 251 -27.97 -3.54 -15.59
N ASP A 252 -27.73 -4.61 -16.37
CA ASP A 252 -28.73 -5.67 -16.62
C ASP A 252 -29.10 -6.38 -15.30
N MET A 253 -28.12 -6.70 -14.46
CA MET A 253 -28.35 -7.30 -13.15
C MET A 253 -29.13 -6.38 -12.21
N ALA A 254 -28.75 -5.10 -12.17
CA ALA A 254 -29.48 -4.09 -11.39
C ALA A 254 -30.93 -3.95 -11.89
N LEU A 255 -31.17 -3.98 -13.21
CA LEU A 255 -32.50 -3.87 -13.81
C LEU A 255 -33.44 -5.04 -13.45
N VAL A 256 -32.87 -6.25 -13.35
CA VAL A 256 -33.66 -7.43 -12.94
C VAL A 256 -34.05 -7.34 -11.47
N ASN A 257 -33.09 -6.90 -10.61
CA ASN A 257 -33.25 -6.93 -9.17
C ASN A 257 -34.00 -5.70 -8.61
N VAL A 258 -33.93 -4.54 -9.24
CA VAL A 258 -34.69 -3.32 -8.81
C VAL A 258 -36.18 -3.53 -8.76
N ARG A 259 -36.71 -4.47 -9.54
CA ARG A 259 -38.14 -4.84 -9.51
C ARG A 259 -38.54 -5.59 -8.23
N LYS A 260 -37.57 -6.22 -7.56
CA LYS A 260 -37.75 -6.95 -6.31
C LYS A 260 -37.43 -6.09 -5.09
N ASP A 261 -36.39 -5.27 -5.21
CA ASP A 261 -35.91 -4.39 -4.13
C ASP A 261 -35.43 -3.05 -4.72
N LEU A 262 -36.08 -1.97 -4.37
CA LEU A 262 -35.77 -0.61 -4.84
C LEU A 262 -34.37 -0.14 -4.39
N ASN A 263 -33.76 -0.76 -3.37
CA ASN A 263 -32.41 -0.45 -2.95
C ASN A 263 -31.38 -0.67 -4.08
N TRP A 264 -31.71 -1.49 -5.08
CA TRP A 264 -30.91 -1.67 -6.29
C TRP A 264 -30.77 -0.40 -7.15
N LEU A 265 -31.59 0.65 -6.93
CA LEU A 265 -31.35 1.94 -7.55
C LEU A 265 -29.98 2.53 -7.21
N SER A 266 -29.45 2.22 -6.01
CA SER A 266 -28.10 2.62 -5.62
C SER A 266 -27.01 2.04 -6.52
N GLN A 267 -27.25 0.86 -7.08
CA GLN A 267 -26.29 0.18 -7.95
C GLN A 267 -26.24 0.84 -9.34
N PHE A 268 -27.36 1.35 -9.85
CA PHE A 268 -27.36 2.16 -11.07
C PHE A 268 -26.52 3.42 -10.88
N VAL A 269 -26.71 4.14 -9.76
CA VAL A 269 -25.92 5.34 -9.44
C VAL A 269 -24.44 5.00 -9.39
N THR A 270 -24.07 3.89 -8.75
CA THR A 270 -22.68 3.44 -8.65
C THR A 270 -22.07 3.16 -10.02
N VAL A 271 -22.75 2.37 -10.86
CA VAL A 271 -22.24 2.02 -12.21
C VAL A 271 -22.14 3.27 -13.09
N TYR A 272 -23.15 4.14 -13.10
CA TYR A 272 -23.08 5.37 -13.88
C TYR A 272 -22.02 6.34 -13.39
N THR A 273 -21.71 6.36 -12.08
CA THR A 273 -20.61 7.16 -11.53
C THR A 273 -19.25 6.64 -12.01
N ILE A 274 -19.06 5.32 -12.05
CA ILE A 274 -17.83 4.71 -12.58
C ILE A 274 -17.66 5.06 -14.06
N LEU A 275 -18.73 4.92 -14.86
CA LEU A 275 -18.69 5.26 -16.29
C LEU A 275 -18.45 6.76 -16.52
N TYR A 276 -19.04 7.63 -15.71
CA TYR A 276 -18.77 9.07 -15.73
C TYR A 276 -17.27 9.34 -15.51
N THR A 277 -16.66 8.73 -14.51
CA THR A 277 -15.23 8.90 -14.22
C THR A 277 -14.36 8.40 -15.37
N ASP A 278 -14.67 7.22 -15.95
CA ASP A 278 -13.99 6.69 -17.13
C ASP A 278 -14.02 7.68 -18.31
N ARG A 279 -15.20 8.25 -18.60
CA ARG A 279 -15.37 9.18 -19.71
C ARG A 279 -14.63 10.51 -19.49
N ILE A 280 -14.60 11.03 -18.26
CA ILE A 280 -13.79 12.21 -17.93
C ILE A 280 -12.31 11.93 -18.18
N THR A 281 -11.80 10.80 -17.72
CA THR A 281 -10.39 10.41 -17.92
C THR A 281 -10.04 10.32 -19.41
N ARG A 282 -10.98 9.86 -20.23
CA ARG A 282 -10.85 9.78 -21.70
C ARG A 282 -11.16 11.10 -22.44
N LYS A 283 -11.53 12.17 -21.71
CA LYS A 283 -11.94 13.48 -22.25
C LYS A 283 -13.17 13.40 -23.19
N ASP A 284 -14.02 12.39 -22.99
CA ASP A 284 -15.30 12.21 -23.70
C ASP A 284 -16.41 12.92 -22.90
N TRP A 285 -16.49 14.24 -23.05
CA TRP A 285 -17.34 15.10 -22.24
C TRP A 285 -18.84 14.87 -22.47
N ASP A 286 -19.24 14.52 -23.69
CA ASP A 286 -20.65 14.28 -24.03
C ASP A 286 -21.16 13.01 -23.32
N MET A 287 -20.39 11.94 -23.37
CA MET A 287 -20.73 10.70 -22.67
C MET A 287 -20.58 10.83 -21.16
N ALA A 288 -19.65 11.63 -20.67
CA ALA A 288 -19.54 11.93 -19.25
C ALA A 288 -20.81 12.63 -18.75
N LEU A 289 -21.29 13.68 -19.46
CA LEU A 289 -22.53 14.34 -19.13
C LEU A 289 -23.76 13.42 -19.20
N TYR A 290 -23.78 12.53 -20.19
CA TYR A 290 -24.86 11.53 -20.32
C TYR A 290 -24.91 10.63 -19.07
N PHE A 291 -23.78 10.07 -18.63
CA PHE A 291 -23.74 9.19 -17.47
C PHE A 291 -23.98 9.94 -16.15
N ALA A 292 -23.51 11.18 -16.01
CA ALA A 292 -23.85 12.03 -14.88
C ALA A 292 -25.38 12.22 -14.74
N ASN A 293 -26.06 12.53 -15.85
CA ASN A 293 -27.51 12.68 -15.88
C ASN A 293 -28.21 11.36 -15.52
N LYS A 294 -27.73 10.21 -16.03
CA LYS A 294 -28.28 8.89 -15.70
C LYS A 294 -28.14 8.55 -14.22
N ALA A 295 -27.03 8.93 -13.59
CA ALA A 295 -26.83 8.76 -12.15
C ALA A 295 -27.85 9.60 -11.36
N VAL A 296 -28.07 10.87 -11.76
CA VAL A 296 -29.06 11.77 -11.14
C VAL A 296 -30.47 11.23 -11.31
N GLU A 297 -30.87 10.84 -12.54
CA GLU A 297 -32.18 10.25 -12.81
C GLU A 297 -32.44 9.02 -11.92
N SER A 298 -31.45 8.13 -11.81
CA SER A 298 -31.55 6.93 -10.97
C SER A 298 -31.74 7.26 -9.49
N ALA A 299 -30.99 8.27 -8.98
CA ALA A 299 -31.14 8.74 -7.61
C ALA A 299 -32.53 9.35 -7.34
N GLN A 300 -33.05 10.16 -8.28
CA GLN A 300 -34.38 10.78 -8.19
C GLN A 300 -35.50 9.74 -8.19
N MET A 301 -35.38 8.64 -8.93
CA MET A 301 -36.32 7.53 -8.90
C MET A 301 -36.48 6.91 -7.50
N GLY A 302 -35.46 6.99 -6.67
CA GLY A 302 -35.48 6.55 -5.28
C GLY A 302 -36.01 7.57 -4.29
N GLU A 303 -36.19 8.84 -4.71
CA GLU A 303 -36.65 9.89 -3.83
C GLU A 303 -38.11 9.64 -3.37
N GLY A 304 -38.33 9.70 -2.06
CA GLY A 304 -39.64 9.40 -1.45
C GLY A 304 -40.06 7.92 -1.46
N ARG A 305 -39.23 7.01 -2.00
CA ARG A 305 -39.49 5.57 -2.04
C ARG A 305 -38.51 4.74 -1.27
N LEU A 306 -37.35 5.32 -0.93
CA LEU A 306 -36.28 4.72 -0.15
C LEU A 306 -36.26 5.33 1.26
N GLU A 307 -35.60 4.64 2.18
CA GLU A 307 -35.36 5.22 3.51
C GLU A 307 -34.63 6.57 3.40
N PRO A 308 -34.99 7.59 4.24
CA PRO A 308 -34.43 8.94 4.16
C PRO A 308 -32.87 8.96 4.20
N SER A 309 -32.28 8.05 4.95
CA SER A 309 -30.82 7.94 5.06
C SER A 309 -30.16 7.47 3.75
N LEU A 310 -30.83 6.64 2.96
CA LEU A 310 -30.33 6.12 1.69
C LEU A 310 -30.59 7.11 0.55
N SER A 311 -31.81 7.68 0.50
CA SER A 311 -32.20 8.72 -0.45
C SER A 311 -31.28 9.94 -0.39
N GLY A 312 -30.99 10.44 0.82
CA GLY A 312 -30.09 11.57 1.03
C GLY A 312 -28.65 11.30 0.57
N ARG A 313 -28.13 10.07 0.79
CA ARG A 313 -26.80 9.68 0.32
C ARG A 313 -26.71 9.57 -1.20
N LEU A 314 -27.74 9.06 -1.86
CA LEU A 314 -27.78 8.96 -3.32
C LEU A 314 -27.85 10.33 -3.99
N LEU A 315 -28.71 11.22 -3.48
CA LEU A 315 -28.82 12.60 -3.96
C LEU A 315 -27.52 13.38 -3.71
N GLY A 316 -26.89 13.23 -2.55
CA GLY A 316 -25.60 13.86 -2.24
C GLY A 316 -24.49 13.46 -3.22
N LYS A 317 -24.36 12.17 -3.54
CA LYS A 317 -23.40 11.69 -4.54
C LYS A 317 -23.69 12.23 -5.95
N SER A 318 -24.94 12.23 -6.37
CA SER A 318 -25.32 12.73 -7.70
C SER A 318 -25.17 14.25 -7.84
N LEU A 319 -25.44 15.02 -6.79
CA LEU A 319 -25.22 16.48 -6.78
C LEU A 319 -23.73 16.83 -6.82
N HIS A 320 -22.88 16.04 -6.18
CA HIS A 320 -21.42 16.24 -6.25
C HIS A 320 -20.89 16.02 -7.67
N ILE A 321 -21.39 15.02 -8.38
CA ILE A 321 -21.07 14.77 -9.80
C ILE A 321 -21.51 15.97 -10.66
N GLY A 322 -22.72 16.49 -10.48
CA GLY A 322 -23.24 17.64 -11.22
C GLY A 322 -22.50 18.95 -10.91
N ALA A 323 -22.01 19.15 -9.67
CA ALA A 323 -21.20 20.32 -9.29
C ALA A 323 -19.80 20.27 -9.91
N SER A 324 -19.16 19.10 -9.90
CA SER A 324 -17.82 18.91 -10.51
C SER A 324 -17.84 19.20 -12.01
N PHE A 325 -18.95 18.88 -12.70
CA PHE A 325 -19.10 19.14 -14.13
C PHE A 325 -19.21 20.64 -14.44
N ARG A 326 -19.91 21.43 -13.60
CA ARG A 326 -20.02 22.89 -13.80
C ARG A 326 -18.69 23.62 -13.65
N VAL A 327 -17.80 23.12 -12.81
CA VAL A 327 -16.45 23.69 -12.63
C VAL A 327 -15.54 23.34 -13.80
N ALA A 328 -15.63 22.13 -14.36
CA ALA A 328 -14.82 21.69 -15.49
C ALA A 328 -15.25 22.30 -16.84
N GLY A 329 -16.53 22.70 -16.98
CA GLY A 329 -17.06 23.33 -18.20
C GLY A 329 -16.92 24.85 -18.26
N SER A 330 -16.32 25.48 -17.24
CA SER A 330 -16.10 26.93 -17.16
C SER A 330 -14.64 27.34 -17.35
N CYS A 331 -13.76 26.46 -17.84
CA CYS A 331 -12.37 26.76 -18.21
C CYS A 331 -12.18 26.74 -19.72
#